data_4d0bddd73d9f102cb594fa6c2a5c4ec7
#
_entry.id   4d0bddd73d9f102cb594fa6c2a5c4ec7
#
_cell.length_a   1.000
_cell.length_b   1.000
_cell.length_c   1.000
_cell.angle_alpha   90.00
_cell.angle_beta   90.00
_cell.angle_gamma   90.00
#
_symmetry.space_group_name_H-M   'P 1'
#
loop_
_entity.id
_entity.type
_entity.pdbx_description
1 polymer ?
#
loop_
_entity_poly.entity_id
_entity_poly.type
_entity_poly.pdbx_seq_one_letter_code
_entity_poly.pdbx_strand_id
1 'polypeptide(L)'
;AHLPGQDGECFHLTNPEHHSSGELMNVFADAAHAPRFALRLDPKVLSFVPAGLSATLAKLPPIKRIGATIMRSFGMPPGASALFNWNTRFESRMTRKALKGSGIECPKLETYAHRLWYYWETQLDPDLFIDNSLEGNVRGKLVIITGGGTGIGLATAHRLAGAGARIVICGRTVEKLEEAQKSIQASGGTCHIYQADLADMEGCDRFVDQVVADHGPVDILINNAGRSIRRAIEYSYDRFHDFERTMQINYYSPLRLSLRVLPGMSERRRGHVINISSMGVIGPPPRFSAYIASKSALEGWTRCAETEFADRKIH
;
A
#
# COMPACT_ATOMS: atom_id res chain seq x y z
N ALA A 1 34.81 30.26 -19.16
CA ALA A 1 35.58 31.50 -19.28
C ALA A 1 36.94 31.24 -18.65
N HIS A 2 37.98 31.34 -19.44
CA HIS A 2 39.39 31.22 -18.98
C HIS A 2 39.78 32.54 -18.31
N LEU A 3 39.97 32.51 -17.01
CA LEU A 3 40.54 33.66 -16.30
C LEU A 3 42.05 33.45 -16.17
N PRO A 4 42.88 34.37 -16.73
CA PRO A 4 44.34 34.24 -16.69
C PRO A 4 44.86 34.16 -15.25
N GLY A 5 45.79 33.24 -14.97
CA GLY A 5 46.43 33.08 -13.67
C GLY A 5 45.65 32.25 -12.65
N GLN A 6 44.62 31.50 -13.08
CA GLN A 6 43.85 30.60 -12.21
C GLN A 6 43.96 29.13 -12.66
N ASP A 7 44.94 28.79 -13.45
CA ASP A 7 45.23 27.44 -13.88
C ASP A 7 45.64 26.58 -12.66
N GLY A 8 44.94 25.48 -12.42
CA GLY A 8 45.20 24.61 -11.28
C GLY A 8 44.41 24.94 -10.01
N GLU A 9 43.61 26.02 -9.99
CA GLU A 9 42.75 26.36 -8.87
C GLU A 9 41.45 25.55 -8.91
N CYS A 10 40.93 25.18 -7.71
CA CYS A 10 39.68 24.43 -7.57
C CYS A 10 38.56 25.37 -7.10
N PHE A 11 37.48 25.43 -7.86
CA PHE A 11 36.33 26.27 -7.60
C PHE A 11 35.14 25.40 -7.21
N HIS A 12 34.65 25.56 -5.97
CA HIS A 12 33.43 24.89 -5.53
C HIS A 12 32.20 25.73 -5.91
N LEU A 13 31.40 25.21 -6.83
CA LEU A 13 30.09 25.78 -7.20
C LEU A 13 29.02 25.29 -6.22
N THR A 14 28.85 26.00 -5.13
CA THR A 14 27.90 25.64 -4.07
C THR A 14 27.12 26.87 -3.64
N ASN A 15 25.89 26.64 -3.17
CA ASN A 15 25.07 27.71 -2.57
C ASN A 15 25.80 28.28 -1.34
N PRO A 16 26.05 29.59 -1.28
CA PRO A 16 26.68 30.22 -0.13
C PRO A 16 25.77 30.30 1.10
N GLU A 17 24.46 30.20 0.91
CA GLU A 17 23.49 30.18 2.02
C GLU A 17 23.34 28.75 2.56
N HIS A 18 23.41 28.64 3.87
CA HIS A 18 23.25 27.36 4.55
C HIS A 18 21.78 27.17 4.93
N HIS A 19 21.18 26.11 4.43
CA HIS A 19 19.85 25.69 4.86
C HIS A 19 19.97 24.51 5.83
N SER A 20 19.24 24.56 6.93
CA SER A 20 19.02 23.34 7.72
C SER A 20 18.16 22.35 6.93
N SER A 21 18.22 21.06 7.28
CA SER A 21 17.40 20.04 6.61
C SER A 21 15.92 20.39 6.65
N GLY A 22 15.41 20.96 7.74
CA GLY A 22 14.02 21.37 7.84
C GLY A 22 13.65 22.57 6.95
N GLU A 23 14.58 23.53 6.79
CA GLU A 23 14.39 24.65 5.85
C GLU A 23 14.37 24.15 4.41
N LEU A 24 15.31 23.27 4.07
CA LEU A 24 15.37 22.65 2.75
C LEU A 24 14.07 21.90 2.41
N MET A 25 13.57 21.10 3.36
CA MET A 25 12.30 20.39 3.19
C MET A 25 11.13 21.35 3.00
N ASN A 26 11.09 22.48 3.72
CA ASN A 26 10.03 23.46 3.55
C ASN A 26 10.10 24.22 2.22
N VAL A 27 11.30 24.49 1.70
CA VAL A 27 11.48 25.08 0.36
C VAL A 27 10.90 24.15 -0.71
N PHE A 28 11.16 22.84 -0.61
CA PHE A 28 10.59 21.87 -1.56
C PHE A 28 9.10 21.59 -1.29
N ALA A 29 8.63 21.64 -0.06
CA ALA A 29 7.20 21.55 0.25
C ALA A 29 6.44 22.70 -0.40
N ASP A 30 6.96 23.93 -0.33
CA ASP A 30 6.38 25.08 -1.03
C ASP A 30 6.38 24.90 -2.55
N ALA A 31 7.47 24.40 -3.11
CA ALA A 31 7.60 24.12 -4.55
C ALA A 31 6.60 23.05 -5.02
N ALA A 32 6.29 22.07 -4.15
CA ALA A 32 5.34 20.99 -4.36
C ALA A 32 3.88 21.35 -4.03
N HIS A 33 3.61 22.59 -3.58
CA HIS A 33 2.30 22.99 -3.00
C HIS A 33 1.83 22.08 -1.86
N ALA A 34 2.79 21.48 -1.10
CA ALA A 34 2.54 20.58 0.01
C ALA A 34 2.54 21.33 1.36
N PRO A 35 1.93 20.76 2.41
CA PRO A 35 1.98 21.37 3.75
C PRO A 35 3.42 21.46 4.28
N ARG A 36 3.76 22.59 4.88
CA ARG A 36 5.07 22.80 5.52
C ARG A 36 5.20 21.99 6.81
N PHE A 37 6.42 21.57 7.11
CA PHE A 37 6.75 20.97 8.40
C PHE A 37 6.68 22.01 9.52
N ALA A 38 5.69 21.87 10.38
CA ALA A 38 5.48 22.77 11.52
C ALA A 38 6.31 22.36 12.77
N LEU A 39 6.67 21.08 12.90
CA LEU A 39 7.36 20.55 14.07
C LEU A 39 8.87 20.67 13.89
N ARG A 40 9.48 21.65 14.54
CA ARG A 40 10.94 21.74 14.70
C ARG A 40 11.31 21.07 16.02
N LEU A 41 11.77 19.83 15.97
CA LEU A 41 12.43 19.22 17.11
C LEU A 41 13.84 19.85 17.19
N ASP A 42 14.05 20.73 18.15
CA ASP A 42 15.38 21.26 18.43
C ASP A 42 16.27 20.09 18.88
N PRO A 43 17.40 19.82 18.18
CA PRO A 43 18.35 18.78 18.60
C PRO A 43 18.81 18.93 20.05
N LYS A 44 18.76 20.14 20.59
CA LYS A 44 19.08 20.44 22.00
C LYS A 44 18.07 19.82 22.98
N VAL A 45 16.82 19.62 22.60
CA VAL A 45 15.83 18.89 23.41
C VAL A 45 16.19 17.42 23.53
N LEU A 46 16.80 16.84 22.51
CA LEU A 46 17.34 15.48 22.54
C LEU A 46 18.67 15.36 23.31
N SER A 47 19.37 16.47 23.56
CA SER A 47 20.62 16.45 24.32
C SER A 47 20.41 16.17 25.82
N PHE A 48 19.20 16.32 26.35
CA PHE A 48 18.83 15.88 27.69
C PHE A 48 18.67 14.36 27.81
N VAL A 49 18.61 13.63 26.70
CA VAL A 49 18.59 12.18 26.70
C VAL A 49 20.05 11.69 26.62
N PRO A 50 20.54 10.91 27.60
CA PRO A 50 21.92 10.39 27.57
C PRO A 50 22.17 9.68 26.21
N ALA A 51 23.36 9.95 25.64
CA ALA A 51 23.69 9.45 24.27
C ALA A 51 23.53 7.92 24.11
N GLY A 52 23.75 7.15 25.17
CA GLY A 52 23.50 5.71 25.21
C GLY A 52 22.01 5.35 25.15
N LEU A 53 21.13 6.16 25.74
CA LEU A 53 19.70 5.91 25.78
C LEU A 53 19.03 6.30 24.44
N SER A 54 19.46 7.39 23.82
CA SER A 54 18.96 7.83 22.51
C SER A 54 19.30 6.83 21.39
N ALA A 55 20.52 6.28 21.41
CA ALA A 55 20.95 5.24 20.48
C ALA A 55 20.19 3.91 20.68
N THR A 56 19.82 3.61 21.93
CA THR A 56 19.05 2.40 22.26
C THR A 56 17.57 2.56 21.90
N LEU A 57 16.98 3.73 22.19
CA LEU A 57 15.61 4.06 21.81
C LEU A 57 15.42 4.06 20.29
N ALA A 58 16.38 4.62 19.54
CA ALA A 58 16.36 4.61 18.07
C ALA A 58 16.42 3.19 17.45
N LYS A 59 16.93 2.21 18.21
CA LYS A 59 16.99 0.79 17.81
C LYS A 59 15.71 0.01 18.12
N LEU A 60 14.80 0.57 18.93
CA LEU A 60 13.54 -0.10 19.25
C LEU A 60 12.67 -0.31 18.00
N PRO A 61 12.13 -1.52 17.79
CA PRO A 61 11.36 -1.85 16.60
C PRO A 61 10.19 -0.89 16.31
N PRO A 62 9.42 -0.38 17.31
CA PRO A 62 8.35 0.57 17.05
C PRO A 62 8.86 1.91 16.49
N ILE A 63 9.97 2.44 17.02
CA ILE A 63 10.53 3.74 16.61
C ILE A 63 11.12 3.64 15.20
N LYS A 64 11.81 2.53 14.89
CA LYS A 64 12.28 2.24 13.53
C LYS A 64 11.13 2.13 12.53
N ARG A 65 10.03 1.48 12.92
CA ARG A 65 8.84 1.35 12.06
C ARG A 65 8.20 2.71 11.78
N ILE A 66 8.00 3.54 12.81
CA ILE A 66 7.46 4.90 12.66
C ILE A 66 8.36 5.73 11.74
N GLY A 67 9.67 5.75 11.97
CA GLY A 67 10.62 6.46 11.11
C GLY A 67 10.61 5.97 9.68
N ALA A 68 10.59 4.66 9.45
CA ALA A 68 10.52 4.07 8.12
C ALA A 68 9.17 4.35 7.41
N THR A 69 8.07 4.42 8.15
CA THR A 69 6.76 4.76 7.61
C THR A 69 6.71 6.23 7.18
N ILE A 70 7.21 7.14 8.02
CA ILE A 70 7.31 8.57 7.69
C ILE A 70 8.19 8.75 6.44
N MET A 71 9.37 8.13 6.39
CA MET A 71 10.28 8.23 5.24
C MET A 71 9.63 7.69 3.95
N ARG A 72 8.91 6.56 4.02
CA ARG A 72 8.16 6.02 2.88
C ARG A 72 7.02 6.92 2.43
N SER A 73 6.29 7.55 3.35
CA SER A 73 5.22 8.50 3.02
C SER A 73 5.75 9.72 2.25
N PHE A 74 7.04 10.02 2.37
CA PHE A 74 7.73 11.07 1.62
C PHE A 74 8.47 10.54 0.37
N GLY A 75 8.26 9.29 -0.03
CA GLY A 75 8.95 8.70 -1.18
C GLY A 75 10.47 8.58 -1.01
N MET A 76 10.99 8.71 0.21
CA MET A 76 12.43 8.67 0.45
C MET A 76 12.96 7.24 0.48
N PRO A 77 14.01 6.93 -0.30
CA PRO A 77 14.58 5.59 -0.33
C PRO A 77 15.21 5.20 1.02
N PRO A 78 15.24 3.89 1.35
CA PRO A 78 15.95 3.39 2.52
C PRO A 78 17.41 3.84 2.48
N GLY A 79 17.85 4.49 3.55
CA GLY A 79 19.23 5.04 3.63
C GLY A 79 19.34 6.54 3.37
N ALA A 80 18.32 7.20 2.82
CA ALA A 80 18.31 8.67 2.66
C ALA A 80 18.51 9.42 4.00
N SER A 81 18.17 8.80 5.13
CA SER A 81 18.41 9.34 6.47
C SER A 81 19.90 9.62 6.75
N ALA A 82 20.84 8.90 6.11
CA ALA A 82 22.25 9.16 6.23
C ALA A 82 22.66 10.51 5.60
N LEU A 83 21.94 10.96 4.57
CA LEU A 83 22.19 12.22 3.88
C LEU A 83 21.81 13.43 4.75
N PHE A 84 20.83 13.30 5.65
CA PHE A 84 20.42 14.37 6.56
C PHE A 84 21.43 14.64 7.69
N ASN A 85 22.33 13.70 7.95
CA ASN A 85 23.38 13.82 8.97
C ASN A 85 24.73 14.25 8.37
N TRP A 86 24.77 14.64 7.11
CA TRP A 86 26.00 15.07 6.47
C TRP A 86 26.35 16.51 6.88
N ASN A 87 27.32 16.65 7.78
CA ASN A 87 27.82 17.93 8.27
C ASN A 87 28.90 18.56 7.35
N THR A 88 29.00 18.09 6.11
CA THR A 88 29.99 18.61 5.16
C THR A 88 29.60 20.02 4.70
N ARG A 89 30.48 20.97 4.91
CA ARG A 89 30.32 22.34 4.43
C ARG A 89 31.32 22.57 3.31
N PHE A 90 30.83 23.05 2.20
CA PHE A 90 31.67 23.40 1.07
C PHE A 90 32.07 24.88 1.14
N GLU A 91 33.36 25.15 0.95
CA GLU A 91 33.92 26.49 0.94
C GLU A 91 33.77 27.11 -0.46
N SER A 92 33.14 28.27 -0.55
CA SER A 92 32.92 28.98 -1.82
C SER A 92 33.66 30.32 -1.95
N ARG A 93 34.56 30.64 -1.02
CA ARG A 93 35.28 31.95 -1.03
C ARG A 93 36.08 32.18 -2.32
N MET A 94 36.76 31.17 -2.78
CA MET A 94 37.56 31.25 -4.04
C MET A 94 36.65 31.56 -5.22
N THR A 95 35.55 30.84 -5.34
CA THR A 95 34.56 31.06 -6.40
C THR A 95 33.97 32.47 -6.36
N ARG A 96 33.57 32.94 -5.17
CA ARG A 96 33.03 34.29 -4.98
C ARG A 96 34.08 35.38 -5.32
N LYS A 97 35.35 35.16 -4.92
CA LYS A 97 36.46 36.08 -5.27
C LYS A 97 36.66 36.15 -6.77
N ALA A 98 36.66 34.99 -7.45
CA ALA A 98 36.87 34.93 -8.92
C ALA A 98 35.70 35.56 -9.70
N LEU A 99 34.47 35.46 -9.18
CA LEU A 99 33.27 36.02 -9.81
C LEU A 99 32.97 37.48 -9.40
N LYS A 100 33.77 38.08 -8.52
CA LYS A 100 33.57 39.46 -8.07
C LYS A 100 33.65 40.43 -9.27
N GLY A 101 32.60 41.22 -9.45
CA GLY A 101 32.49 42.19 -10.56
C GLY A 101 31.96 41.61 -11.87
N SER A 102 31.70 40.28 -11.94
CA SER A 102 31.15 39.66 -13.17
C SER A 102 29.60 39.79 -13.27
N GLY A 103 28.93 40.19 -12.19
CA GLY A 103 27.47 40.15 -12.10
C GLY A 103 26.86 38.74 -11.98
N ILE A 104 27.73 37.71 -11.85
CA ILE A 104 27.28 36.31 -11.68
C ILE A 104 27.18 36.00 -10.19
N GLU A 105 25.99 35.71 -9.74
CA GLU A 105 25.71 35.28 -8.38
C GLU A 105 24.97 33.95 -8.35
N CYS A 106 25.16 33.17 -7.27
CA CYS A 106 24.36 31.95 -7.07
C CYS A 106 22.92 32.35 -6.71
N PRO A 107 21.93 31.96 -7.49
CA PRO A 107 20.53 32.28 -7.17
C PRO A 107 20.10 31.59 -5.85
N LYS A 108 19.19 32.22 -5.12
CA LYS A 108 18.61 31.64 -3.94
C LYS A 108 17.81 30.38 -4.30
N LEU A 109 17.89 29.34 -3.47
CA LEU A 109 17.23 28.07 -3.73
C LEU A 109 15.72 28.24 -3.95
N GLU A 110 15.07 29.09 -3.15
CA GLU A 110 13.65 29.38 -3.25
C GLU A 110 13.22 29.87 -4.64
N THR A 111 14.10 30.54 -5.37
CA THR A 111 13.81 31.10 -6.68
C THR A 111 13.73 30.05 -7.78
N TYR A 112 14.36 28.89 -7.58
CA TYR A 112 14.42 27.83 -8.61
C TYR A 112 13.98 26.44 -8.11
N ALA A 113 13.68 26.27 -6.81
CA ALA A 113 13.24 25.00 -6.25
C ALA A 113 12.03 24.42 -7.00
N HIS A 114 11.08 25.27 -7.44
CA HIS A 114 9.93 24.85 -8.24
C HIS A 114 10.33 24.22 -9.58
N ARG A 115 11.44 24.67 -10.21
CA ARG A 115 11.95 24.08 -11.46
C ARG A 115 12.59 22.72 -11.21
N LEU A 116 13.31 22.57 -10.08
CA LEU A 116 13.89 21.29 -9.69
C LEU A 116 12.79 20.29 -9.35
N TRP A 117 11.76 20.72 -8.60
CA TRP A 117 10.62 19.89 -8.28
C TRP A 117 9.86 19.46 -9.55
N TYR A 118 9.52 20.40 -10.43
CA TYR A 118 8.87 20.11 -11.70
C TYR A 118 9.67 19.12 -12.57
N TYR A 119 11.00 19.29 -12.62
CA TYR A 119 11.86 18.34 -13.35
C TYR A 119 11.82 16.95 -12.72
N TRP A 120 11.85 16.88 -11.39
CA TRP A 120 11.72 15.61 -10.69
C TRP A 120 10.36 14.95 -10.97
N GLU A 121 9.26 15.67 -10.80
CA GLU A 121 7.90 15.16 -11.06
C GLU A 121 7.71 14.68 -12.50
N THR A 122 8.32 15.35 -13.48
CA THR A 122 8.07 15.06 -14.91
C THR A 122 9.08 14.12 -15.52
N GLN A 123 10.26 13.93 -14.93
CA GLN A 123 11.37 13.19 -15.55
C GLN A 123 12.00 12.13 -14.65
N LEU A 124 11.96 12.30 -13.34
CA LEU A 124 12.70 11.46 -12.40
C LEU A 124 11.83 10.71 -11.41
N ASP A 125 10.54 11.06 -11.25
CA ASP A 125 9.64 10.36 -10.35
C ASP A 125 9.50 8.91 -10.82
N PRO A 126 9.89 7.93 -9.99
CA PRO A 126 9.76 6.52 -10.32
C PRO A 126 8.34 6.11 -10.66
N ASP A 127 7.33 6.78 -10.08
CA ASP A 127 5.93 6.47 -10.27
C ASP A 127 5.42 6.79 -11.68
N LEU A 128 6.14 7.67 -12.44
CA LEU A 128 5.85 7.93 -13.84
C LEU A 128 6.02 6.70 -14.74
N PHE A 129 6.88 5.76 -14.33
CA PHE A 129 7.20 4.55 -15.08
C PHE A 129 6.41 3.34 -14.61
N ILE A 130 5.54 3.51 -13.61
CA ILE A 130 4.65 2.46 -13.11
C ILE A 130 3.31 2.58 -13.83
N ASP A 131 2.92 1.52 -14.54
CA ASP A 131 1.56 1.43 -15.07
C ASP A 131 0.57 1.19 -13.95
N ASN A 132 0.00 2.27 -13.41
CA ASN A 132 -1.01 2.26 -12.35
C ASN A 132 -2.43 1.97 -12.87
N SER A 133 -2.59 1.68 -14.17
CA SER A 133 -3.88 1.24 -14.71
C SER A 133 -4.32 -0.09 -14.10
N LEU A 134 -5.60 -0.40 -14.20
CA LEU A 134 -6.10 -1.71 -13.76
C LEU A 134 -5.36 -2.84 -14.49
N GLU A 135 -5.13 -2.68 -15.79
CA GLU A 135 -4.44 -3.64 -16.62
C GLU A 135 -2.99 -3.85 -16.17
N GLY A 136 -2.21 -2.80 -15.95
CA GLY A 136 -0.83 -2.87 -15.42
C GLY A 136 -0.76 -3.57 -14.06
N ASN A 137 -1.80 -3.39 -13.25
CA ASN A 137 -1.86 -3.99 -11.92
C ASN A 137 -2.31 -5.46 -11.89
N VAL A 138 -3.08 -5.95 -12.85
CA VAL A 138 -3.69 -7.30 -12.79
C VAL A 138 -3.34 -8.21 -13.93
N ARG A 139 -2.78 -7.75 -15.04
CA ARG A 139 -2.44 -8.56 -16.22
C ARG A 139 -1.57 -9.76 -15.84
N GLY A 140 -2.01 -10.95 -16.22
CA GLY A 140 -1.35 -12.23 -15.95
C GLY A 140 -1.41 -12.71 -14.51
N LYS A 141 -1.92 -11.93 -13.56
CA LYS A 141 -2.05 -12.32 -12.16
C LYS A 141 -3.15 -13.34 -11.94
N LEU A 142 -2.94 -14.27 -11.04
CA LEU A 142 -3.96 -15.23 -10.60
C LEU A 142 -4.81 -14.58 -9.50
N VAL A 143 -6.11 -14.47 -9.79
CA VAL A 143 -7.09 -13.81 -8.92
C VAL A 143 -8.16 -14.79 -8.50
N ILE A 144 -8.28 -15.06 -7.20
CA ILE A 144 -9.41 -15.81 -6.63
C ILE A 144 -10.52 -14.82 -6.24
N ILE A 145 -11.76 -15.10 -6.68
CA ILE A 145 -12.96 -14.34 -6.28
C ILE A 145 -13.98 -15.31 -5.70
N THR A 146 -14.19 -15.23 -4.39
CA THR A 146 -15.20 -16.05 -3.73
C THR A 146 -16.61 -15.53 -4.03
N GLY A 147 -17.55 -16.44 -4.30
CA GLY A 147 -18.91 -16.04 -4.72
C GLY A 147 -18.94 -15.34 -6.08
N GLY A 148 -18.01 -15.68 -6.99
CA GLY A 148 -17.83 -15.03 -8.28
C GLY A 148 -18.86 -15.39 -9.34
N GLY A 149 -19.80 -16.31 -9.06
CA GLY A 149 -20.81 -16.74 -10.03
C GLY A 149 -21.98 -15.77 -10.24
N THR A 150 -22.14 -14.74 -9.38
CA THR A 150 -23.27 -13.79 -9.45
C THR A 150 -22.92 -12.44 -8.85
N GLY A 151 -23.74 -11.42 -9.14
CA GLY A 151 -23.71 -10.11 -8.48
C GLY A 151 -22.36 -9.40 -8.55
N ILE A 152 -21.91 -8.86 -7.40
CA ILE A 152 -20.67 -8.08 -7.30
C ILE A 152 -19.46 -8.93 -7.70
N GLY A 153 -19.39 -10.20 -7.25
CA GLY A 153 -18.30 -11.09 -7.59
C GLY A 153 -18.17 -11.36 -9.10
N LEU A 154 -19.29 -11.58 -9.79
CA LEU A 154 -19.31 -11.76 -11.24
C LEU A 154 -18.90 -10.49 -11.99
N ALA A 155 -19.44 -9.34 -11.60
CA ALA A 155 -19.06 -8.06 -12.18
C ALA A 155 -17.55 -7.76 -12.02
N THR A 156 -17.01 -8.06 -10.83
CA THR A 156 -15.59 -7.97 -10.56
C THR A 156 -14.76 -8.92 -11.43
N ALA A 157 -15.22 -10.18 -11.57
CA ALA A 157 -14.55 -11.17 -12.40
C ALA A 157 -14.47 -10.73 -13.87
N HIS A 158 -15.56 -10.21 -14.44
CA HIS A 158 -15.56 -9.63 -15.79
C HIS A 158 -14.57 -8.47 -15.94
N ARG A 159 -14.58 -7.55 -14.99
CA ARG A 159 -13.70 -6.36 -15.05
C ARG A 159 -12.23 -6.74 -15.00
N LEU A 160 -11.86 -7.66 -14.12
CA LEU A 160 -10.47 -8.11 -13.96
C LEU A 160 -10.03 -9.02 -15.12
N ALA A 161 -10.90 -9.90 -15.60
CA ALA A 161 -10.63 -10.72 -16.76
C ALA A 161 -10.41 -9.86 -18.01
N GLY A 162 -11.23 -8.82 -18.23
CA GLY A 162 -11.07 -7.85 -19.31
C GLY A 162 -9.77 -7.04 -19.23
N ALA A 163 -9.19 -6.90 -18.04
CA ALA A 163 -7.86 -6.32 -17.81
C ALA A 163 -6.72 -7.35 -17.86
N GLY A 164 -6.98 -8.57 -18.33
CA GLY A 164 -5.99 -9.61 -18.57
C GLY A 164 -5.60 -10.45 -17.35
N ALA A 165 -6.37 -10.41 -16.25
CA ALA A 165 -6.18 -11.31 -15.12
C ALA A 165 -6.65 -12.74 -15.45
N ARG A 166 -6.02 -13.73 -14.80
CA ARG A 166 -6.47 -15.13 -14.78
C ARG A 166 -7.41 -15.31 -13.59
N ILE A 167 -8.68 -15.50 -13.86
CA ILE A 167 -9.72 -15.51 -12.85
C ILE A 167 -10.02 -16.95 -12.40
N VAL A 168 -10.11 -17.14 -11.09
CA VAL A 168 -10.68 -18.30 -10.43
C VAL A 168 -11.91 -17.85 -9.65
N ILE A 169 -13.06 -18.41 -9.95
CA ILE A 169 -14.29 -18.18 -9.18
C ILE A 169 -14.71 -19.46 -8.46
N CYS A 170 -15.25 -19.32 -7.26
CA CYS A 170 -15.82 -20.45 -6.53
C CYS A 170 -17.20 -20.14 -5.97
N GLY A 171 -17.94 -21.21 -5.74
CA GLY A 171 -19.28 -21.15 -5.17
C GLY A 171 -19.91 -22.55 -5.05
N ARG A 172 -21.13 -22.62 -4.52
CA ARG A 172 -21.83 -23.89 -4.27
C ARG A 172 -22.58 -24.41 -5.50
N THR A 173 -23.07 -23.53 -6.36
CA THR A 173 -23.96 -23.83 -7.47
C THR A 173 -23.15 -23.89 -8.76
N VAL A 174 -22.93 -25.10 -9.29
CA VAL A 174 -22.06 -25.34 -10.46
C VAL A 174 -22.60 -24.64 -11.67
N GLU A 175 -23.91 -24.70 -11.92
CA GLU A 175 -24.58 -24.13 -13.08
C GLU A 175 -24.32 -22.61 -13.18
N LYS A 176 -24.37 -21.90 -12.05
CA LYS A 176 -24.06 -20.45 -12.00
C LYS A 176 -22.59 -20.15 -12.27
N LEU A 177 -21.69 -21.03 -11.85
CA LEU A 177 -20.27 -20.91 -12.13
C LEU A 177 -19.98 -21.14 -13.61
N GLU A 178 -20.60 -22.14 -14.23
CA GLU A 178 -20.46 -22.42 -15.65
C GLU A 178 -21.02 -21.30 -16.52
N GLU A 179 -22.18 -20.73 -16.18
CA GLU A 179 -22.75 -19.55 -16.85
C GLU A 179 -21.79 -18.36 -16.76
N ALA A 180 -21.25 -18.08 -15.56
CA ALA A 180 -20.29 -17.03 -15.35
C ALA A 180 -19.00 -17.24 -16.15
N GLN A 181 -18.47 -18.48 -16.17
CA GLN A 181 -17.29 -18.85 -16.94
C GLN A 181 -17.50 -18.62 -18.44
N LYS A 182 -18.60 -19.13 -18.98
CA LYS A 182 -18.96 -18.94 -20.39
C LYS A 182 -19.06 -17.47 -20.77
N SER A 183 -19.70 -16.67 -19.91
CA SER A 183 -19.86 -15.23 -20.13
C SER A 183 -18.51 -14.49 -20.13
N ILE A 184 -17.61 -14.81 -19.20
CA ILE A 184 -16.27 -14.21 -19.11
C ILE A 184 -15.42 -14.63 -20.31
N GLN A 185 -15.46 -15.90 -20.70
CA GLN A 185 -14.71 -16.44 -21.85
C GLN A 185 -15.22 -15.87 -23.18
N ALA A 186 -16.53 -15.68 -23.33
CA ALA A 186 -17.10 -15.02 -24.49
C ALA A 186 -16.64 -13.59 -24.70
N SER A 187 -16.22 -12.92 -23.59
CA SER A 187 -15.59 -11.59 -23.60
C SER A 187 -14.07 -11.63 -23.76
N GLY A 188 -13.47 -12.78 -24.07
CA GLY A 188 -12.03 -12.97 -24.25
C GLY A 188 -11.24 -13.13 -22.95
N GLY A 189 -11.90 -13.26 -21.81
CA GLY A 189 -11.23 -13.44 -20.52
C GLY A 189 -10.88 -14.89 -20.19
N THR A 190 -9.95 -15.10 -19.27
CA THR A 190 -9.61 -16.42 -18.74
C THR A 190 -10.30 -16.64 -17.40
N CYS A 191 -11.12 -17.68 -17.28
CA CYS A 191 -11.85 -18.00 -16.06
C CYS A 191 -11.87 -19.50 -15.79
N HIS A 192 -11.56 -19.90 -14.56
CA HIS A 192 -11.64 -21.25 -14.03
C HIS A 192 -12.67 -21.29 -12.89
N ILE A 193 -13.36 -22.41 -12.76
CA ILE A 193 -14.43 -22.58 -11.78
C ILE A 193 -14.12 -23.71 -10.81
N TYR A 194 -14.47 -23.51 -9.55
CA TYR A 194 -14.37 -24.54 -8.51
C TYR A 194 -15.66 -24.58 -7.68
N GLN A 195 -16.25 -25.76 -7.59
CA GLN A 195 -17.34 -25.96 -6.64
C GLN A 195 -16.75 -26.06 -5.23
N ALA A 196 -17.13 -25.15 -4.35
CA ALA A 196 -16.69 -25.15 -2.96
C ALA A 196 -17.79 -24.61 -2.04
N ASP A 197 -18.03 -25.30 -0.93
CA ASP A 197 -18.82 -24.75 0.18
C ASP A 197 -17.83 -24.09 1.18
N LEU A 198 -17.81 -22.79 1.17
CA LEU A 198 -16.92 -22.03 2.04
C LEU A 198 -17.37 -22.02 3.52
N ALA A 199 -18.53 -22.59 3.84
CA ALA A 199 -18.92 -22.84 5.22
C ALA A 199 -18.16 -24.04 5.81
N ASP A 200 -17.60 -24.92 4.98
CA ASP A 200 -16.69 -26.00 5.38
C ASP A 200 -15.22 -25.49 5.40
N MET A 201 -14.60 -25.51 6.59
CA MET A 201 -13.22 -25.02 6.75
C MET A 201 -12.19 -25.90 6.04
N GLU A 202 -12.38 -27.22 6.07
CA GLU A 202 -11.53 -28.15 5.33
C GLU A 202 -11.74 -27.99 3.81
N GLY A 203 -12.99 -27.70 3.40
CA GLY A 203 -13.33 -27.35 2.02
C GLY A 203 -12.63 -26.10 1.55
N CYS A 204 -12.46 -25.09 2.42
CA CYS A 204 -11.67 -23.91 2.10
C CYS A 204 -10.20 -24.27 1.83
N ASP A 205 -9.60 -25.13 2.63
CA ASP A 205 -8.21 -25.57 2.47
C ASP A 205 -8.03 -26.35 1.16
N ARG A 206 -8.89 -27.37 0.94
CA ARG A 206 -8.85 -28.16 -0.29
C ARG A 206 -9.01 -27.31 -1.54
N PHE A 207 -9.90 -26.32 -1.49
CA PHE A 207 -10.09 -25.38 -2.60
C PHE A 207 -8.83 -24.60 -2.93
N VAL A 208 -8.18 -23.97 -1.93
CA VAL A 208 -6.96 -23.18 -2.18
C VAL A 208 -5.82 -24.08 -2.64
N ASP A 209 -5.64 -25.27 -2.01
CA ASP A 209 -4.59 -26.22 -2.40
C ASP A 209 -4.74 -26.68 -3.84
N GLN A 210 -5.98 -26.99 -4.26
CA GLN A 210 -6.26 -27.37 -5.64
C GLN A 210 -5.96 -26.22 -6.61
N VAL A 211 -6.39 -24.99 -6.30
CA VAL A 211 -6.10 -23.82 -7.14
C VAL A 211 -4.60 -23.59 -7.28
N VAL A 212 -3.85 -23.72 -6.18
CA VAL A 212 -2.38 -23.55 -6.20
C VAL A 212 -1.71 -24.66 -7.00
N ALA A 213 -2.19 -25.91 -6.90
CA ALA A 213 -1.67 -27.04 -7.68
C ALA A 213 -1.93 -26.86 -9.18
N ASP A 214 -3.12 -26.40 -9.56
CA ASP A 214 -3.54 -26.30 -10.97
C ASP A 214 -3.00 -25.04 -11.67
N HIS A 215 -2.85 -23.92 -10.93
CA HIS A 215 -2.60 -22.61 -11.54
C HIS A 215 -1.38 -21.88 -11.00
N GLY A 216 -0.75 -22.41 -9.95
CA GLY A 216 0.37 -21.76 -9.27
C GLY A 216 -0.08 -20.77 -8.18
N PRO A 217 0.85 -19.99 -7.68
CA PRO A 217 0.62 -19.16 -6.51
C PRO A 217 -0.39 -18.02 -6.75
N VAL A 218 -1.26 -17.80 -5.79
CA VAL A 218 -2.30 -16.76 -5.83
C VAL A 218 -1.69 -15.37 -5.63
N ASP A 219 -2.00 -14.45 -6.54
CA ASP A 219 -1.54 -13.06 -6.45
C ASP A 219 -2.57 -12.15 -5.76
N ILE A 220 -3.87 -12.40 -6.00
CA ILE A 220 -4.95 -11.59 -5.44
C ILE A 220 -6.05 -12.52 -4.92
N LEU A 221 -6.47 -12.33 -3.67
CA LEU A 221 -7.65 -12.99 -3.09
C LEU A 221 -8.73 -11.94 -2.84
N ILE A 222 -9.91 -12.13 -3.42
CA ILE A 222 -11.09 -11.29 -3.18
C ILE A 222 -12.14 -12.09 -2.42
N ASN A 223 -12.24 -11.83 -1.13
CA ASN A 223 -13.24 -12.39 -0.24
C ASN A 223 -14.57 -11.64 -0.43
N ASN A 224 -15.35 -12.06 -1.41
CA ASN A 224 -16.64 -11.47 -1.75
C ASN A 224 -17.83 -12.32 -1.29
N ALA A 225 -17.66 -13.65 -1.20
CA ALA A 225 -18.74 -14.51 -0.72
C ALA A 225 -19.24 -14.05 0.66
N GLY A 226 -20.54 -13.97 0.79
CA GLY A 226 -21.15 -13.53 2.02
C GLY A 226 -22.65 -13.77 2.08
N ARG A 227 -23.19 -13.70 3.27
CA ARG A 227 -24.62 -13.85 3.54
C ARG A 227 -25.09 -12.78 4.50
N SER A 228 -26.24 -12.20 4.22
CA SER A 228 -26.93 -11.28 5.12
C SER A 228 -28.22 -11.92 5.61
N ILE A 229 -28.49 -11.81 6.91
CA ILE A 229 -29.75 -12.18 7.54
C ILE A 229 -30.36 -10.92 8.13
N ARG A 230 -31.56 -10.61 7.70
CA ARG A 230 -32.34 -9.47 8.22
C ARG A 230 -33.37 -9.98 9.21
N ARG A 231 -33.10 -9.80 10.53
CA ARG A 231 -33.97 -10.21 11.60
C ARG A 231 -33.83 -9.28 12.81
N ALA A 232 -34.92 -8.89 13.43
CA ALA A 232 -34.90 -8.17 14.71
C ALA A 232 -34.40 -9.10 15.83
N ILE A 233 -33.73 -8.52 16.83
CA ILE A 233 -33.14 -9.28 17.93
C ILE A 233 -34.25 -10.03 18.70
N GLU A 234 -35.40 -9.40 18.88
CA GLU A 234 -36.58 -10.04 19.54
C GLU A 234 -37.06 -11.33 18.86
N TYR A 235 -36.82 -11.50 17.55
CA TYR A 235 -37.13 -12.71 16.78
C TYR A 235 -35.92 -13.63 16.62
N SER A 236 -34.88 -13.45 17.40
CA SER A 236 -33.64 -14.21 17.29
C SER A 236 -33.28 -15.00 18.55
N TYR A 237 -34.13 -14.96 19.61
CA TYR A 237 -33.82 -15.57 20.90
C TYR A 237 -33.58 -17.09 20.82
N ASP A 238 -34.27 -17.77 19.93
CA ASP A 238 -34.16 -19.22 19.67
C ASP A 238 -33.38 -19.54 18.39
N ARG A 239 -32.73 -18.55 17.80
CA ARG A 239 -32.10 -18.67 16.47
C ARG A 239 -30.60 -18.32 16.45
N PHE A 240 -29.90 -18.74 17.49
CA PHE A 240 -28.46 -18.48 17.60
C PHE A 240 -27.67 -19.00 16.39
N HIS A 241 -28.13 -20.10 15.77
CA HIS A 241 -27.56 -20.64 14.53
C HIS A 241 -27.51 -19.65 13.35
N ASP A 242 -28.35 -18.59 13.33
CA ASP A 242 -28.28 -17.55 12.30
C ASP A 242 -27.02 -16.67 12.49
N PHE A 243 -26.59 -16.45 13.74
CA PHE A 243 -25.33 -15.77 14.06
C PHE A 243 -24.13 -16.65 13.68
N GLU A 244 -24.15 -17.93 14.04
CA GLU A 244 -23.09 -18.88 13.72
C GLU A 244 -22.88 -18.98 12.20
N ARG A 245 -23.96 -19.20 11.44
CA ARG A 245 -23.89 -19.28 9.97
C ARG A 245 -23.39 -18.00 9.32
N THR A 246 -23.75 -16.85 9.87
CA THR A 246 -23.33 -15.55 9.35
C THR A 246 -21.85 -15.32 9.65
N MET A 247 -21.41 -15.60 10.87
CA MET A 247 -20.00 -15.57 11.25
C MET A 247 -19.17 -16.53 10.40
N GLN A 248 -19.67 -17.74 10.18
CA GLN A 248 -18.98 -18.77 9.42
C GLN A 248 -18.61 -18.30 8.02
N ILE A 249 -19.57 -17.79 7.26
CA ILE A 249 -19.35 -17.40 5.86
C ILE A 249 -18.72 -16.01 5.71
N ASN A 250 -19.01 -15.05 6.62
CA ASN A 250 -18.58 -13.68 6.47
C ASN A 250 -17.26 -13.36 7.18
N TYR A 251 -16.85 -14.20 8.15
CA TYR A 251 -15.63 -13.99 8.93
C TYR A 251 -14.67 -15.19 8.88
N TYR A 252 -15.10 -16.38 9.33
CA TYR A 252 -14.17 -17.52 9.41
C TYR A 252 -13.71 -18.00 8.03
N SER A 253 -14.59 -18.03 7.02
CA SER A 253 -14.20 -18.43 5.66
C SER A 253 -13.17 -17.46 5.03
N PRO A 254 -13.42 -16.12 4.99
CA PRO A 254 -12.41 -15.17 4.53
C PRO A 254 -11.10 -15.26 5.29
N LEU A 255 -11.16 -15.42 6.62
CA LEU A 255 -9.98 -15.58 7.46
C LEU A 255 -9.20 -16.84 7.07
N ARG A 256 -9.88 -17.99 6.93
CA ARG A 256 -9.24 -19.26 6.57
C ARG A 256 -8.56 -19.21 5.22
N LEU A 257 -9.26 -18.69 4.20
CA LEU A 257 -8.70 -18.50 2.86
C LEU A 257 -7.50 -17.55 2.87
N SER A 258 -7.60 -16.44 3.60
CA SER A 258 -6.49 -15.49 3.73
C SER A 258 -5.27 -16.13 4.37
N LEU A 259 -5.44 -16.83 5.49
CA LEU A 259 -4.35 -17.54 6.17
C LEU A 259 -3.70 -18.61 5.27
N ARG A 260 -4.45 -19.18 4.33
CA ARG A 260 -3.94 -20.20 3.41
C ARG A 260 -3.10 -19.63 2.27
N VAL A 261 -3.43 -18.42 1.77
CA VAL A 261 -2.68 -17.78 0.67
C VAL A 261 -1.52 -16.89 1.15
N LEU A 262 -1.62 -16.33 2.36
CA LEU A 262 -0.63 -15.41 2.91
C LEU A 262 0.81 -15.96 3.00
N PRO A 263 1.08 -17.23 3.33
CA PRO A 263 2.45 -17.76 3.33
C PRO A 263 3.13 -17.61 1.97
N GLY A 264 2.49 -18.06 0.89
CA GLY A 264 3.03 -17.95 -0.45
C GLY A 264 3.17 -16.48 -0.93
N MET A 265 2.25 -15.58 -0.54
CA MET A 265 2.40 -14.15 -0.79
C MET A 265 3.59 -13.57 -0.03
N SER A 266 3.80 -14.00 1.22
CA SER A 266 4.91 -13.54 2.08
C SER A 266 6.27 -13.93 1.53
N GLU A 267 6.42 -15.16 1.05
CA GLU A 267 7.66 -15.66 0.42
C GLU A 267 8.03 -14.82 -0.81
N ARG A 268 7.04 -14.51 -1.64
CA ARG A 268 7.23 -13.71 -2.85
C ARG A 268 7.28 -12.20 -2.58
N ARG A 269 6.99 -11.77 -1.35
CA ARG A 269 6.87 -10.35 -0.94
C ARG A 269 5.94 -9.55 -1.84
N ARG A 270 4.83 -10.14 -2.25
CA ARG A 270 3.80 -9.51 -3.08
C ARG A 270 2.48 -10.25 -2.93
N GLY A 271 1.38 -9.52 -2.87
CA GLY A 271 0.03 -10.06 -2.82
C GLY A 271 -0.98 -9.02 -2.42
N HIS A 272 -2.26 -9.30 -2.73
CA HIS A 272 -3.38 -8.48 -2.28
C HIS A 272 -4.48 -9.37 -1.72
N VAL A 273 -4.99 -9.01 -0.53
CA VAL A 273 -6.17 -9.63 0.08
C VAL A 273 -7.24 -8.56 0.23
N ILE A 274 -8.31 -8.69 -0.55
CA ILE A 274 -9.41 -7.72 -0.59
C ILE A 274 -10.63 -8.33 0.08
N ASN A 275 -11.07 -7.73 1.17
CA ASN A 275 -12.25 -8.15 1.92
C ASN A 275 -13.44 -7.23 1.61
N ILE A 276 -14.51 -7.78 1.06
CA ILE A 276 -15.74 -7.00 0.79
C ILE A 276 -16.50 -6.81 2.09
N SER A 277 -16.46 -5.58 2.61
CA SER A 277 -17.16 -5.17 3.82
C SER A 277 -18.58 -4.65 3.53
N SER A 278 -19.11 -3.80 4.38
CA SER A 278 -20.44 -3.22 4.28
C SER A 278 -20.48 -1.81 4.85
N MET A 279 -21.20 -0.91 4.19
CA MET A 279 -21.52 0.42 4.74
C MET A 279 -22.24 0.32 6.09
N GLY A 280 -22.92 -0.80 6.35
CA GLY A 280 -23.56 -1.05 7.62
C GLY A 280 -22.61 -1.17 8.81
N VAL A 281 -21.31 -1.35 8.60
CA VAL A 281 -20.32 -1.32 9.70
C VAL A 281 -20.13 0.11 10.22
N ILE A 282 -20.21 1.11 9.33
CA ILE A 282 -20.08 2.53 9.69
C ILE A 282 -21.39 3.05 10.30
N GLY A 283 -22.53 2.73 9.68
CA GLY A 283 -23.86 3.13 10.13
C GLY A 283 -24.78 1.91 10.29
N PRO A 284 -24.76 1.22 11.46
CA PRO A 284 -25.43 -0.06 11.63
C PRO A 284 -26.96 0.08 11.57
N PRO A 285 -27.61 -0.47 10.53
CA PRO A 285 -29.06 -0.44 10.42
C PRO A 285 -29.70 -1.49 11.35
N PRO A 286 -30.90 -1.23 11.88
CA PRO A 286 -31.62 -2.21 12.69
C PRO A 286 -31.91 -3.50 11.91
N ARG A 287 -32.04 -4.62 12.61
CA ARG A 287 -32.34 -5.96 12.09
C ARG A 287 -31.17 -6.66 11.35
N PHE A 288 -29.95 -6.11 11.37
CA PHE A 288 -28.79 -6.72 10.75
C PHE A 288 -27.68 -7.11 11.74
N SER A 289 -28.04 -7.32 13.02
CA SER A 289 -27.07 -7.53 14.11
C SER A 289 -26.03 -8.62 13.80
N ALA A 290 -26.46 -9.81 13.38
CA ALA A 290 -25.55 -10.91 13.03
C ALA A 290 -24.63 -10.55 11.85
N TYR A 291 -25.18 -9.92 10.80
CA TYR A 291 -24.43 -9.51 9.62
C TYR A 291 -23.38 -8.45 9.94
N ILE A 292 -23.79 -7.39 10.64
CA ILE A 292 -22.88 -6.30 10.99
C ILE A 292 -21.78 -6.78 11.92
N ALA A 293 -22.10 -7.59 12.94
CA ALA A 293 -21.11 -8.18 13.82
C ALA A 293 -20.05 -8.97 13.04
N SER A 294 -20.47 -9.78 12.07
CA SER A 294 -19.54 -10.58 11.25
C SER A 294 -18.64 -9.73 10.36
N LYS A 295 -19.17 -8.65 9.75
CA LYS A 295 -18.39 -7.75 8.91
C LYS A 295 -17.45 -6.85 9.73
N SER A 296 -17.87 -6.42 10.93
CA SER A 296 -17.01 -5.70 11.87
C SER A 296 -15.84 -6.54 12.35
N ALA A 297 -16.07 -7.84 12.61
CA ALA A 297 -15.00 -8.78 12.97
C ALA A 297 -13.97 -8.90 11.82
N LEU A 298 -14.43 -9.03 10.58
CA LEU A 298 -13.56 -9.08 9.41
C LEU A 298 -12.73 -7.80 9.24
N GLU A 299 -13.34 -6.62 9.41
CA GLU A 299 -12.61 -5.35 9.36
C GLU A 299 -11.56 -5.22 10.46
N GLY A 300 -11.90 -5.62 11.69
CA GLY A 300 -10.96 -5.60 12.80
C GLY A 300 -9.72 -6.45 12.50
N TRP A 301 -9.92 -7.67 12.00
CA TRP A 301 -8.84 -8.55 11.58
C TRP A 301 -8.03 -7.94 10.42
N THR A 302 -8.69 -7.39 9.41
CA THR A 302 -8.04 -6.79 8.24
C THR A 302 -7.08 -5.67 8.64
N ARG A 303 -7.50 -4.78 9.55
CA ARG A 303 -6.65 -3.68 10.06
C ARG A 303 -5.39 -4.19 10.78
N CYS A 304 -5.52 -5.27 11.57
CA CYS A 304 -4.36 -5.89 12.22
C CYS A 304 -3.41 -6.51 11.17
N ALA A 305 -3.96 -7.28 10.22
CA ALA A 305 -3.20 -7.93 9.17
C ALA A 305 -2.46 -6.91 8.28
N GLU A 306 -3.10 -5.81 7.89
CA GLU A 306 -2.48 -4.73 7.11
C GLU A 306 -1.21 -4.20 7.79
N THR A 307 -1.26 -3.97 9.10
CA THR A 307 -0.11 -3.50 9.86
C THR A 307 1.02 -4.54 9.93
N GLU A 308 0.67 -5.83 10.10
CA GLU A 308 1.64 -6.91 10.22
C GLU A 308 2.33 -7.25 8.90
N PHE A 309 1.63 -7.11 7.78
CA PHE A 309 2.13 -7.48 6.46
C PHE A 309 2.66 -6.30 5.61
N ALA A 310 2.58 -5.06 6.11
CA ALA A 310 3.05 -3.86 5.40
C ALA A 310 4.50 -4.00 4.91
N ASP A 311 5.40 -4.53 5.76
CA ASP A 311 6.82 -4.72 5.41
C ASP A 311 7.05 -5.84 4.37
N ARG A 312 6.05 -6.67 4.11
CA ARG A 312 6.11 -7.77 3.14
C ARG A 312 5.51 -7.43 1.79
N LYS A 313 5.11 -6.17 1.58
CA LYS A 313 4.42 -5.70 0.35
C LYS A 313 3.17 -6.53 0.03
N ILE A 314 2.40 -6.85 1.07
CA ILE A 314 1.07 -7.46 0.96
C ILE A 314 0.06 -6.42 1.43
N HIS A 315 -0.96 -6.21 0.63
CA HIS A 315 -1.96 -5.16 0.81
C HIS A 315 -3.35 -5.74 1.00
#